data_2df237e60c22cb7bbeba30f854c953a6
#
_entry.id   2df237e60c22cb7bbeba30f854c953a6
#
_cell.length_a   1.000
_cell.length_b   1.000
_cell.length_c   1.000
_cell.angle_alpha   90.00
_cell.angle_beta   90.00
_cell.angle_gamma   90.00
#
_symmetry.space_group_name_H-M   'P 1'
#
loop_
_entity.id
_entity.type
_entity.pdbx_description
1 polymer ?
#
loop_
_entity_poly.entity_id
_entity_poly.type
_entity_poly.pdbx_seq_one_letter_code
_entity_poly.pdbx_strand_id
1 'polypeptide(L)'
;MATESKSRNLVYQVLADRRLVISCQNRSFPSDAEWDSWLAAVSNLEQKTKEFRLLVTTDGGHPTKAQLERLRAKNGSNPPTAIVSSSLAFRFMASAMTFINPKIRCFSPSEFEKALDHISITQSDREHAKEVAENLRRQLTVPSSTD
;
A
#
# COMPACT_ATOMS: atom_id res chain seq x y z
N MET A 1 6.22 -7.44 -32.16
CA MET A 1 5.09 -7.13 -31.37
C MET A 1 5.39 -6.10 -30.32
N ALA A 2 4.69 -5.04 -30.38
CA ALA A 2 4.92 -4.01 -29.41
C ALA A 2 4.45 -4.48 -28.06
N THR A 3 5.36 -4.61 -27.17
CA THR A 3 4.98 -4.83 -25.81
C THR A 3 4.39 -3.54 -25.32
N GLU A 4 3.14 -3.57 -25.08
CA GLU A 4 2.53 -2.43 -24.45
C GLU A 4 3.12 -2.24 -23.10
N SER A 5 3.68 -1.08 -22.89
CA SER A 5 4.12 -0.74 -21.56
C SER A 5 2.87 -0.55 -20.73
N LYS A 6 2.55 -1.54 -19.95
CA LYS A 6 1.45 -1.41 -19.00
C LYS A 6 1.80 -0.37 -17.97
N SER A 7 0.88 0.54 -17.71
CA SER A 7 1.04 1.47 -16.61
C SER A 7 1.09 0.68 -15.32
N ARG A 8 2.02 1.05 -14.47
CA ARG A 8 2.13 0.46 -13.13
C ARG A 8 1.77 1.53 -12.12
N ASN A 9 0.55 1.49 -11.68
CA ASN A 9 0.04 2.45 -10.72
C ASN A 9 0.08 1.93 -9.30
N LEU A 10 0.12 0.61 -9.15
CA LEU A 10 0.23 -0.05 -7.87
C LEU A 10 1.19 -1.22 -8.02
N VAL A 11 2.24 -1.21 -7.21
CA VAL A 11 3.19 -2.32 -7.14
C VAL A 11 3.35 -2.73 -5.68
N TYR A 12 3.71 -3.97 -5.44
CA TYR A 12 3.84 -4.45 -4.07
C TYR A 12 4.82 -5.60 -3.98
N GLN A 13 5.25 -5.88 -2.76
CA GLN A 13 6.07 -7.04 -2.45
C GLN A 13 5.64 -7.62 -1.13
N VAL A 14 5.54 -8.94 -1.07
CA VAL A 14 5.20 -9.65 0.16
C VAL A 14 6.48 -10.12 0.81
N LEU A 15 6.71 -9.70 2.04
CA LEU A 15 7.82 -10.17 2.85
C LEU A 15 7.25 -11.15 3.87
N ALA A 16 7.05 -12.39 3.42
CA ALA A 16 6.34 -13.41 4.21
C ALA A 16 7.02 -13.67 5.56
N ASP A 17 8.35 -13.73 5.55
CA ASP A 17 9.10 -13.98 6.78
C ASP A 17 8.89 -12.89 7.82
N ARG A 18 8.55 -11.70 7.39
CA ARG A 18 8.34 -10.56 8.26
C ARG A 18 6.86 -10.23 8.42
N ARG A 19 5.99 -11.03 7.82
CA ARG A 19 4.55 -10.84 7.89
C ARG A 19 4.14 -9.44 7.47
N LEU A 20 4.69 -8.99 6.36
CA LEU A 20 4.56 -7.62 5.91
C LEU A 20 4.31 -7.57 4.41
N VAL A 21 3.37 -6.74 3.98
CA VAL A 21 3.21 -6.41 2.57
C VAL A 21 3.53 -4.93 2.42
N ILE A 22 4.44 -4.62 1.50
CA ILE A 22 4.79 -3.24 1.19
C ILE A 22 4.22 -2.93 -0.19
N SER A 23 3.44 -1.86 -0.28
CA SER A 23 2.82 -1.43 -1.53
C SER A 23 3.16 0.02 -1.81
N CYS A 24 3.30 0.35 -3.08
CA CYS A 24 3.53 1.72 -3.51
C CYS A 24 2.57 2.06 -4.62
N GLN A 25 2.02 3.28 -4.57
CA GLN A 25 1.10 3.79 -5.57
C GLN A 25 1.59 5.13 -6.09
N ASN A 26 1.30 5.40 -7.36
CA ASN A 26 1.56 6.71 -7.93
C ASN A 26 0.34 7.61 -7.71
N ARG A 27 0.10 8.59 -8.59
CA ARG A 27 -1.04 9.51 -8.43
C ARG A 27 -2.33 8.98 -9.02
N SER A 28 -2.27 7.87 -9.73
CA SER A 28 -3.42 7.34 -10.45
C SER A 28 -4.14 6.26 -9.66
N PHE A 29 -5.37 5.99 -10.03
CA PHE A 29 -6.07 4.83 -9.49
C PHE A 29 -5.35 3.57 -9.95
N PRO A 30 -5.26 2.54 -9.10
CA PRO A 30 -4.77 1.26 -9.59
C PRO A 30 -5.76 0.67 -10.60
N SER A 31 -5.26 -0.12 -11.52
CA SER A 31 -6.15 -0.86 -12.40
C SER A 31 -6.86 -1.94 -11.57
N ASP A 32 -7.96 -2.44 -12.09
CA ASP A 32 -8.67 -3.52 -11.39
C ASP A 32 -7.78 -4.77 -11.29
N ALA A 33 -6.99 -5.04 -12.33
CA ALA A 33 -6.08 -6.19 -12.30
C ALA A 33 -5.02 -6.02 -11.22
N GLU A 34 -4.46 -4.82 -11.09
CA GLU A 34 -3.49 -4.54 -10.02
C GLU A 34 -4.11 -4.69 -8.65
N TRP A 35 -5.31 -4.15 -8.48
CA TRP A 35 -6.00 -4.21 -7.21
C TRP A 35 -6.34 -5.66 -6.83
N ASP A 36 -6.85 -6.42 -7.79
CA ASP A 36 -7.20 -7.82 -7.53
C ASP A 36 -5.97 -8.65 -7.19
N SER A 37 -4.85 -8.38 -7.85
CA SER A 37 -3.59 -9.04 -7.54
C SER A 37 -3.15 -8.74 -6.11
N TRP A 38 -3.24 -7.48 -5.71
CA TRP A 38 -2.88 -7.09 -4.35
C TRP A 38 -3.79 -7.73 -3.32
N LEU A 39 -5.09 -7.72 -3.58
CA LEU A 39 -6.06 -8.36 -2.68
C LEU A 39 -5.77 -9.84 -2.52
N ALA A 40 -5.43 -10.52 -3.61
CA ALA A 40 -5.12 -11.94 -3.57
C ALA A 40 -3.85 -12.20 -2.75
N ALA A 41 -2.84 -11.35 -2.91
CA ALA A 41 -1.59 -11.50 -2.15
C ALA A 41 -1.82 -11.31 -0.66
N VAL A 42 -2.62 -10.31 -0.29
CA VAL A 42 -2.96 -10.06 1.11
C VAL A 42 -3.75 -11.24 1.68
N SER A 43 -4.72 -11.73 0.94
CA SER A 43 -5.52 -12.87 1.38
C SER A 43 -4.67 -14.13 1.57
N ASN A 44 -3.71 -14.34 0.67
CA ASN A 44 -2.80 -15.47 0.77
C ASN A 44 -1.96 -15.40 2.04
N LEU A 45 -1.45 -14.20 2.34
CA LEU A 45 -0.66 -14.02 3.55
C LEU A 45 -1.53 -14.23 4.79
N GLU A 46 -2.76 -13.72 4.75
CA GLU A 46 -3.68 -13.85 5.87
C GLU A 46 -3.99 -15.32 6.18
N GLN A 47 -4.06 -16.14 5.16
CA GLN A 47 -4.29 -17.57 5.37
C GLN A 47 -3.10 -18.28 6.01
N LYS A 48 -1.90 -17.76 5.76
CA LYS A 48 -0.68 -18.36 6.30
C LYS A 48 -0.34 -17.85 7.69
N THR A 49 -0.73 -16.63 8.01
CA THR A 49 -0.47 -16.04 9.30
C THR A 49 -1.58 -15.05 9.63
N LYS A 50 -2.04 -15.09 10.87
CA LYS A 50 -3.11 -14.18 11.29
C LYS A 50 -2.58 -12.82 11.70
N GLU A 51 -1.28 -12.72 11.93
CA GLU A 51 -0.67 -11.46 12.33
C GLU A 51 0.22 -10.96 11.22
N PHE A 52 -0.30 -10.06 10.42
CA PHE A 52 0.48 -9.44 9.36
C PHE A 52 0.20 -7.94 9.34
N ARG A 53 1.02 -7.19 8.59
CA ARG A 53 0.97 -5.75 8.60
C ARG A 53 1.10 -5.23 7.18
N LEU A 54 0.58 -4.03 6.96
CA LEU A 54 0.62 -3.40 5.65
C LEU A 54 1.33 -2.06 5.73
N LEU A 55 2.27 -1.84 4.84
CA LEU A 55 2.92 -0.54 4.65
C LEU A 55 2.59 -0.06 3.25
N VAL A 56 1.96 1.08 3.15
CA VAL A 56 1.56 1.65 1.87
C VAL A 56 2.19 3.03 1.72
N THR A 57 2.86 3.25 0.59
CA THR A 57 3.31 4.60 0.24
C THR A 57 2.56 5.02 -1.02
N THR A 58 2.12 6.26 -1.07
CA THR A 58 1.38 6.73 -2.24
C THR A 58 1.66 8.20 -2.50
N ASP A 59 1.76 8.52 -3.78
CA ASP A 59 1.92 9.91 -4.22
C ASP A 59 0.56 10.62 -4.35
N GLY A 60 -0.50 9.97 -3.89
CA GLY A 60 -1.85 10.53 -3.90
C GLY A 60 -2.89 9.61 -4.50
N GLY A 61 -2.45 8.59 -5.23
CA GLY A 61 -3.38 7.61 -5.77
C GLY A 61 -4.01 6.77 -4.67
N HIS A 62 -5.21 6.32 -4.92
CA HIS A 62 -5.98 5.53 -3.97
C HIS A 62 -6.93 4.63 -4.74
N PRO A 63 -7.48 3.60 -4.09
CA PRO A 63 -8.44 2.73 -4.78
C PRO A 63 -9.71 3.50 -5.13
N THR A 64 -10.37 3.03 -6.16
CA THR A 64 -11.68 3.56 -6.54
C THR A 64 -12.72 3.10 -5.52
N LYS A 65 -13.90 3.70 -5.58
CA LYS A 65 -15.00 3.30 -4.71
C LYS A 65 -15.32 1.82 -4.89
N ALA A 66 -15.37 1.36 -6.14
CA ALA A 66 -15.65 -0.05 -6.43
C ALA A 66 -14.57 -0.97 -5.87
N GLN A 67 -13.30 -0.54 -5.95
CA GLN A 67 -12.20 -1.32 -5.40
C GLN A 67 -12.27 -1.40 -3.88
N LEU A 68 -12.66 -0.31 -3.23
CA LEU A 68 -12.85 -0.33 -1.77
C LEU A 68 -13.98 -1.26 -1.37
N GLU A 69 -15.04 -1.30 -2.15
CA GLU A 69 -16.15 -2.23 -1.88
C GLU A 69 -15.68 -3.68 -1.96
N ARG A 70 -14.78 -3.98 -2.90
CA ARG A 70 -14.22 -5.33 -3.00
C ARG A 70 -13.37 -5.68 -1.79
N LEU A 71 -12.63 -4.71 -1.26
CA LEU A 71 -11.86 -4.91 -0.04
C LEU A 71 -12.77 -5.22 1.13
N ARG A 72 -13.85 -4.45 1.27
CA ARG A 72 -14.81 -4.66 2.35
C ARG A 72 -15.48 -6.03 2.24
N ALA A 73 -15.78 -6.44 1.01
CA ALA A 73 -16.48 -7.70 0.77
C ALA A 73 -15.64 -8.92 1.17
N LYS A 74 -14.32 -8.76 1.24
CA LYS A 74 -13.44 -9.84 1.66
C LYS A 74 -13.62 -10.23 3.12
N ASN A 75 -14.10 -9.30 3.94
CA ASN A 75 -14.40 -9.58 5.33
C ASN A 75 -13.25 -10.22 6.09
N GLY A 76 -12.05 -9.76 5.81
CA GLY A 76 -10.86 -10.30 6.46
C GLY A 76 -10.56 -9.63 7.78
N SER A 77 -9.40 -9.95 8.34
CA SER A 77 -8.95 -9.31 9.57
C SER A 77 -8.55 -7.86 9.27
N ASN A 78 -8.39 -7.09 10.34
CA ASN A 78 -7.96 -5.69 10.23
C ASN A 78 -6.49 -5.59 10.62
N PRO A 79 -5.56 -5.76 9.68
CA PRO A 79 -4.15 -5.67 10.01
C PRO A 79 -3.73 -4.24 10.30
N PRO A 80 -2.76 -4.04 11.19
CA PRO A 80 -2.16 -2.73 11.36
C PRO A 80 -1.63 -2.22 10.03
N THR A 81 -1.98 -1.00 9.67
CA THR A 81 -1.66 -0.45 8.37
C THR A 81 -1.12 0.96 8.53
N ALA A 82 0.05 1.21 7.96
CA ALA A 82 0.63 2.54 7.89
C ALA A 82 0.60 3.02 6.45
N ILE A 83 0.07 4.21 6.24
CA ILE A 83 0.05 4.82 4.91
C ILE A 83 0.88 6.09 4.96
N VAL A 84 1.88 6.17 4.09
CA VAL A 84 2.76 7.32 4.00
C VAL A 84 2.45 8.06 2.71
N SER A 85 2.11 9.34 2.82
CA SER A 85 1.79 10.14 1.64
C SER A 85 2.11 11.60 1.87
N SER A 86 2.65 12.25 0.85
CA SER A 86 2.84 13.69 0.86
C SER A 86 1.56 14.44 0.51
N SER A 87 0.53 13.76 0.05
CA SER A 87 -0.71 14.39 -0.39
C SER A 87 -1.62 14.66 0.80
N LEU A 88 -1.89 15.93 1.07
CA LEU A 88 -2.84 16.30 2.12
C LEU A 88 -4.25 15.86 1.77
N ALA A 89 -4.62 15.99 0.50
CA ALA A 89 -5.94 15.56 0.05
C ALA A 89 -6.12 14.06 0.28
N PHE A 90 -5.09 13.28 -0.02
CA PHE A 90 -5.16 11.85 0.21
C PHE A 90 -5.29 11.56 1.70
N ARG A 91 -4.49 12.22 2.55
CA ARG A 91 -4.55 11.96 4.00
C ARG A 91 -5.92 12.29 4.58
N PHE A 92 -6.54 13.33 4.05
CA PHE A 92 -7.90 13.68 4.45
C PHE A 92 -8.89 12.58 4.06
N MET A 93 -8.79 12.10 2.83
CA MET A 93 -9.67 11.05 2.32
C MET A 93 -9.43 9.72 3.04
N ALA A 94 -8.17 9.46 3.37
CA ALA A 94 -7.81 8.20 4.03
C ALA A 94 -8.41 8.08 5.42
N SER A 95 -8.75 9.20 6.06
CA SER A 95 -9.42 9.13 7.35
C SER A 95 -10.75 8.39 7.25
N ALA A 96 -11.39 8.41 6.07
CA ALA A 96 -12.61 7.67 5.86
C ALA A 96 -12.35 6.16 5.78
N MET A 97 -11.14 5.75 5.45
CA MET A 97 -10.80 4.33 5.38
C MET A 97 -10.73 3.68 6.77
N THR A 98 -10.63 4.49 7.82
CA THR A 98 -10.61 3.96 9.18
C THR A 98 -11.93 3.28 9.54
N PHE A 99 -13.00 3.58 8.82
CA PHE A 99 -14.25 2.88 9.01
C PHE A 99 -14.16 1.44 8.50
N ILE A 100 -13.23 1.17 7.57
CA ILE A 100 -13.01 -0.18 7.06
C ILE A 100 -12.04 -0.92 7.96
N ASN A 101 -10.99 -0.21 8.38
CA ASN A 101 -9.96 -0.77 9.24
C ASN A 101 -9.49 0.31 10.22
N PRO A 102 -9.91 0.24 11.48
CA PRO A 102 -9.54 1.28 12.45
C PRO A 102 -8.05 1.30 12.81
N LYS A 103 -7.27 0.33 12.37
CA LYS A 103 -5.84 0.30 12.61
C LYS A 103 -5.04 0.98 11.52
N ILE A 104 -5.70 1.67 10.60
CA ILE A 104 -5.04 2.47 9.57
C ILE A 104 -4.63 3.80 10.16
N ARG A 105 -3.37 4.18 9.93
CA ARG A 105 -2.88 5.51 10.27
C ARG A 105 -2.08 6.08 9.10
N CYS A 106 -2.20 7.38 8.91
CA CYS A 106 -1.51 8.09 7.83
C CYS A 106 -0.39 8.94 8.38
N PHE A 107 0.70 9.00 7.62
CA PHE A 107 1.91 9.73 8.00
C PHE A 107 2.43 10.51 6.81
N SER A 108 3.15 11.59 7.09
CA SER A 108 3.88 12.28 6.04
C SER A 108 5.20 11.54 5.76
N PRO A 109 5.86 11.80 4.63
CA PRO A 109 7.15 11.16 4.37
C PRO A 109 8.20 11.43 5.43
N SER A 110 8.17 12.60 6.06
CA SER A 110 9.11 12.93 7.12
C SER A 110 8.85 12.12 8.39
N GLU A 111 7.70 11.46 8.47
CA GLU A 111 7.33 10.65 9.62
C GLU A 111 7.45 9.15 9.33
N PHE A 112 8.29 8.79 8.37
CA PHE A 112 8.40 7.38 7.95
C PHE A 112 8.76 6.47 9.13
N GLU A 113 9.63 6.92 10.03
CA GLU A 113 9.98 6.12 11.20
C GLU A 113 8.76 5.89 12.10
N LYS A 114 7.93 6.90 12.26
CA LYS A 114 6.70 6.74 13.03
C LYS A 114 5.74 5.76 12.38
N ALA A 115 5.72 5.74 11.05
CA ALA A 115 4.91 4.77 10.32
C ALA A 115 5.37 3.35 10.62
N LEU A 116 6.68 3.13 10.63
CA LEU A 116 7.24 1.82 10.95
C LEU A 116 6.98 1.44 12.41
N ASP A 117 6.99 2.42 13.32
CA ASP A 117 6.62 2.19 14.71
C ASP A 117 5.18 1.72 14.82
N HIS A 118 4.29 2.35 14.07
CA HIS A 118 2.87 2.03 14.13
C HIS A 118 2.61 0.57 13.77
N ILE A 119 3.36 0.03 12.82
CA ILE A 119 3.21 -1.35 12.40
C ILE A 119 4.26 -2.27 13.02
N SER A 120 4.95 -1.79 14.04
CA SER A 120 5.86 -2.58 14.87
C SER A 120 7.00 -3.25 14.09
N ILE A 121 7.60 -2.53 13.16
CA ILE A 121 8.77 -3.04 12.43
C ILE A 121 9.99 -2.92 13.35
N THR A 122 10.71 -4.00 13.55
CA THR A 122 11.90 -3.99 14.39
C THR A 122 12.99 -3.13 13.75
N GLN A 123 13.90 -2.61 14.57
CA GLN A 123 14.97 -1.76 14.06
C GLN A 123 15.83 -2.48 13.01
N SER A 124 16.07 -3.77 13.21
CA SER A 124 16.89 -4.53 12.28
C SER A 124 16.25 -4.70 10.90
N ASP A 125 14.92 -4.60 10.83
CA ASP A 125 14.20 -4.77 9.56
C ASP A 125 13.90 -3.46 8.85
N ARG A 126 14.14 -2.31 9.48
CA ARG A 126 13.76 -1.01 8.92
C ARG A 126 14.50 -0.66 7.65
N GLU A 127 15.80 -0.93 7.62
CA GLU A 127 16.60 -0.63 6.45
C GLU A 127 16.13 -1.44 5.25
N HIS A 128 15.84 -2.71 5.47
CA HIS A 128 15.34 -3.56 4.40
C HIS A 128 13.97 -3.09 3.91
N ALA A 129 13.08 -2.71 4.83
CA ALA A 129 11.76 -2.21 4.44
C ALA A 129 11.88 -0.94 3.60
N LYS A 130 12.79 -0.04 3.97
CA LYS A 130 13.03 1.18 3.19
C LYS A 130 13.55 0.86 1.80
N GLU A 131 14.47 -0.07 1.68
CA GLU A 131 15.01 -0.48 0.38
C GLU A 131 13.92 -1.06 -0.51
N VAL A 132 13.07 -1.91 0.06
CA VAL A 132 11.97 -2.50 -0.71
C VAL A 132 11.02 -1.41 -1.19
N ALA A 133 10.65 -0.48 -0.30
CA ALA A 133 9.76 0.61 -0.68
C ALA A 133 10.36 1.47 -1.79
N GLU A 134 11.66 1.77 -1.71
CA GLU A 134 12.31 2.57 -2.75
C GLU A 134 12.36 1.83 -4.09
N ASN A 135 12.68 0.53 -4.05
CA ASN A 135 12.69 -0.26 -5.26
C ASN A 135 11.33 -0.34 -5.93
N LEU A 136 10.29 -0.50 -5.12
CA LEU A 136 8.93 -0.54 -5.65
C LEU A 136 8.55 0.81 -6.26
N ARG A 137 8.92 1.89 -5.58
CA ARG A 137 8.61 3.22 -6.09
C ARG A 137 9.22 3.47 -7.46
N ARG A 138 10.43 2.98 -7.70
CA ARG A 138 11.07 3.11 -9.00
C ARG A 138 10.36 2.35 -10.11
N GLN A 139 9.56 1.35 -9.77
CA GLN A 139 8.82 0.57 -10.75
C GLN A 139 7.52 1.24 -11.18
N LEU A 140 7.09 2.25 -10.45
CA LEU A 140 5.85 2.92 -10.77
C LEU A 140 5.98 3.77 -12.04
N THR A 141 4.92 3.77 -12.82
CA THR A 141 4.83 4.67 -13.96
C THR A 141 4.76 6.10 -13.46
N VAL A 142 5.61 6.95 -14.03
CA VAL A 142 5.55 8.37 -13.73
C VAL A 142 4.44 8.95 -14.60
N PRO A 143 3.37 9.51 -14.03
CA PRO A 143 2.31 10.11 -14.82
C PRO A 143 2.92 11.26 -15.62
N SER A 144 2.62 11.30 -16.91
CA SER A 144 3.12 12.40 -17.70
C SER A 144 2.47 13.67 -17.19
N SER A 145 3.29 14.57 -16.78
CA SER A 145 2.79 15.85 -16.35
C SER A 145 2.56 16.65 -17.59
N THR A 146 1.41 16.53 -18.10
CA THR A 146 1.04 17.42 -19.16
C THR A 146 0.36 18.57 -18.54
N ASP A 147 0.97 19.30 -17.93
CA ASP A 147 0.29 20.45 -17.41
C ASP A 147 0.67 21.69 -18.08
#